data_e863c4292ed0222e17468d53926acf84
#
_entry.id   e863c4292ed0222e17468d53926acf84
#
_cell.length_a   1.000
_cell.length_b   1.000
_cell.length_c   1.000
_cell.angle_alpha   90.00
_cell.angle_beta   90.00
_cell.angle_gamma   90.00
#
_symmetry.space_group_name_H-M   'P 1'
#
loop_
_entity.id
_entity.type
_entity.pdbx_description
1 polymer ?
#
loop_
_entity_poly.entity_id
_entity_poly.type
_entity_poly.pdbx_seq_one_letter_code
_entity_poly.pdbx_strand_id
1 'polypeptide(L)'
;MLVVDDQCCVRNAASADTNRRALPRHEPGQATAAVAMTLNPLTEKPVVACFTPGTKIATGRGETLVEHLVAGDRVVTRDNGIQTVRWVGQKKIDWRIMTTNPHLKPILVRRGSLGNDLPERDLMLSPNHRVLVTNERTALQFDEPEVLVAAKHLIGGVSVRSIDSIGTTYLHFMFDRHEVVLSDGIWSESFHPTDTSLKGFGNSQRSEIFEIFPDLETADGRASYRAARTTLTKDQASQLVD
;
A
#
# COMPACT_ATOMS: atom_id res chain seq x y z
N MET A 1 7.04 -51.99 -1.15
CA MET A 1 6.41 -53.29 -0.94
C MET A 1 5.01 -53.04 -0.47
N LEU A 2 4.10 -53.34 -1.37
CA LEU A 2 2.68 -53.70 -1.29
C LEU A 2 1.73 -52.59 -0.84
N VAL A 3 0.92 -51.99 -1.72
CA VAL A 3 -0.04 -52.53 -2.75
C VAL A 3 -1.46 -52.56 -2.21
N VAL A 4 -2.31 -51.68 -2.87
CA VAL A 4 -3.65 -51.91 -3.46
C VAL A 4 -4.74 -52.51 -2.55
N ASP A 5 -5.95 -52.14 -2.62
CA ASP A 5 -7.05 -52.19 -3.58
C ASP A 5 -8.34 -51.92 -2.79
N ASP A 6 -9.48 -51.70 -3.19
CA ASP A 6 -10.21 -51.60 -4.45
C ASP A 6 -11.72 -51.39 -4.06
N GLN A 7 -12.39 -50.73 -4.90
CA GLN A 7 -13.81 -50.76 -5.26
C GLN A 7 -14.87 -51.43 -4.33
N CYS A 8 -15.99 -50.76 -4.17
CA CYS A 8 -17.26 -51.39 -4.46
C CYS A 8 -18.40 -50.41 -4.82
N CYS A 9 -18.89 -50.57 -6.02
CA CYS A 9 -20.13 -50.08 -6.61
C CYS A 9 -21.32 -50.90 -6.10
N VAL A 10 -22.47 -50.28 -5.76
CA VAL A 10 -23.79 -50.93 -5.96
C VAL A 10 -24.82 -49.92 -6.41
N ARG A 11 -25.42 -50.22 -7.56
CA ARG A 11 -26.60 -49.61 -8.15
C ARG A 11 -27.89 -50.17 -7.50
N ASN A 12 -28.98 -49.38 -7.50
CA ASN A 12 -30.37 -49.79 -7.88
C ASN A 12 -31.25 -48.56 -7.87
N ALA A 13 -31.85 -48.21 -8.83
CA ALA A 13 -32.90 -48.42 -9.82
C ALA A 13 -34.33 -48.26 -9.24
N ALA A 14 -35.01 -47.28 -9.83
CA ALA A 14 -36.37 -47.16 -10.29
C ALA A 14 -37.56 -47.27 -9.28
N SER A 15 -38.37 -46.22 -9.31
CA SER A 15 -39.81 -46.40 -9.69
C SER A 15 -40.46 -45.04 -9.98
N ALA A 16 -41.15 -44.99 -11.09
CA ALA A 16 -41.96 -43.89 -11.58
C ALA A 16 -43.31 -43.86 -10.85
N ASP A 17 -43.86 -42.69 -10.60
CA ASP A 17 -45.32 -42.56 -10.68
C ASP A 17 -45.74 -41.16 -11.16
N THR A 18 -46.67 -41.21 -12.11
CA THR A 18 -47.29 -40.15 -12.86
C THR A 18 -48.42 -39.53 -12.05
N ASN A 19 -48.47 -38.22 -11.91
CA ASN A 19 -49.74 -37.55 -11.78
C ASN A 19 -49.74 -36.15 -12.42
N ARG A 20 -50.42 -36.07 -13.55
CA ARG A 20 -50.72 -34.82 -14.26
C ARG A 20 -51.75 -34.04 -13.44
N ARG A 21 -51.46 -32.79 -13.15
CA ARG A 21 -52.48 -31.78 -12.92
C ARG A 21 -52.13 -30.48 -13.64
N ALA A 22 -53.16 -29.99 -14.34
CA ALA A 22 -53.15 -28.91 -15.28
C ALA A 22 -52.79 -27.55 -14.65
N LEU A 23 -52.14 -26.73 -15.46
CA LEU A 23 -51.79 -25.32 -15.28
C LEU A 23 -53.03 -24.41 -15.23
N PRO A 24 -52.95 -23.26 -14.58
CA PRO A 24 -53.56 -22.05 -15.07
C PRO A 24 -52.49 -21.15 -15.73
N ARG A 25 -52.86 -20.65 -16.90
CA ARG A 25 -52.11 -19.62 -17.64
C ARG A 25 -52.19 -18.31 -16.85
N HIS A 26 -51.02 -17.72 -16.58
CA HIS A 26 -50.92 -16.32 -16.17
C HIS A 26 -50.21 -15.52 -17.27
N GLU A 27 -50.85 -14.41 -17.62
CA GLU A 27 -50.44 -13.44 -18.61
C GLU A 27 -49.11 -12.73 -18.24
N PRO A 28 -48.40 -12.13 -19.21
CA PRO A 28 -47.07 -11.52 -18.98
C PRO A 28 -47.26 -10.14 -18.33
N GLY A 29 -47.00 -10.06 -17.05
CA GLY A 29 -46.84 -8.82 -16.31
C GLY A 29 -45.44 -8.23 -16.53
N GLN A 30 -45.42 -7.01 -16.90
CA GLN A 30 -44.39 -6.01 -17.06
C GLN A 30 -42.99 -6.36 -16.48
N ALA A 31 -42.03 -6.43 -17.38
CA ALA A 31 -40.62 -6.47 -17.07
C ALA A 31 -40.21 -5.13 -16.40
N THR A 32 -40.05 -5.14 -15.09
CA THR A 32 -39.25 -4.13 -14.39
C THR A 32 -37.80 -4.29 -14.83
N ALA A 33 -37.33 -3.30 -15.58
CA ALA A 33 -35.90 -3.19 -15.95
C ALA A 33 -35.07 -3.13 -14.67
N ALA A 34 -34.47 -4.26 -14.32
CA ALA A 34 -33.39 -4.30 -13.38
C ALA A 34 -32.21 -3.49 -14.01
N VAL A 35 -31.99 -2.29 -13.51
CA VAL A 35 -30.79 -1.54 -13.77
C VAL A 35 -29.64 -2.40 -13.25
N ALA A 36 -29.00 -3.13 -14.15
CA ALA A 36 -27.72 -3.76 -13.89
C ALA A 36 -26.75 -2.62 -13.63
N MET A 37 -26.53 -2.29 -12.38
CA MET A 37 -25.35 -1.57 -11.96
C MET A 37 -24.15 -2.42 -12.36
N THR A 38 -23.59 -2.11 -13.51
CA THR A 38 -22.27 -2.55 -13.90
C THR A 38 -21.30 -1.93 -12.90
N LEU A 39 -21.03 -2.65 -11.81
CA LEU A 39 -19.87 -2.41 -10.98
C LEU A 39 -18.67 -2.65 -11.90
N ASN A 40 -18.17 -1.57 -12.49
CA ASN A 40 -16.82 -1.55 -13.04
C ASN A 40 -15.90 -1.90 -11.86
N PRO A 41 -15.24 -3.04 -11.83
CA PRO A 41 -14.16 -3.24 -10.90
C PRO A 41 -13.04 -2.31 -11.36
N LEU A 42 -13.01 -1.09 -10.85
CA LEU A 42 -11.80 -0.30 -10.83
C LEU A 42 -10.80 -1.17 -10.09
N THR A 43 -9.96 -1.84 -10.86
CA THR A 43 -8.80 -2.56 -10.35
C THR A 43 -7.85 -1.49 -9.81
N GLU A 44 -8.13 -1.04 -8.58
CA GLU A 44 -7.21 -0.19 -7.86
C GLU A 44 -5.89 -0.94 -7.78
N LYS A 45 -4.89 -0.40 -8.49
CA LYS A 45 -3.54 -0.96 -8.48
C LYS A 45 -3.03 -0.87 -7.05
N PRO A 46 -2.42 -1.94 -6.52
CA PRO A 46 -1.91 -1.96 -5.16
C PRO A 46 -0.97 -0.77 -4.93
N VAL A 47 -1.27 0.02 -3.91
CA VAL A 47 -0.53 1.24 -3.57
C VAL A 47 0.26 0.95 -2.31
N VAL A 48 1.56 0.70 -2.44
CA VAL A 48 2.43 0.44 -1.30
C VAL A 48 3.49 1.54 -1.19
N ALA A 49 3.58 2.13 0.00
CA ALA A 49 4.64 3.07 0.37
C ALA A 49 5.92 2.29 0.67
N CYS A 50 7.02 2.59 -0.03
CA CYS A 50 8.27 1.84 0.12
C CYS A 50 9.48 2.74 0.03
N PHE A 51 10.48 2.44 0.84
CA PHE A 51 11.86 2.90 0.67
C PHE A 51 12.61 2.03 -0.35
N THR A 52 13.78 2.49 -0.77
CA THR A 52 14.73 1.69 -1.55
C THR A 52 16.05 1.55 -0.78
N PRO A 53 16.88 0.52 -1.10
CA PRO A 53 18.20 0.36 -0.49
C PRO A 53 19.04 1.62 -0.59
N GLY A 54 19.83 1.87 0.44
CA GLY A 54 20.68 3.06 0.56
C GLY A 54 20.02 4.23 1.29
N THR A 55 18.70 4.19 1.51
CA THR A 55 18.01 5.21 2.33
C THR A 55 18.45 5.09 3.78
N LYS A 56 18.86 6.20 4.38
CA LYS A 56 19.27 6.27 5.78
C LYS A 56 18.09 6.68 6.65
N ILE A 57 17.82 5.88 7.65
CA ILE A 57 16.75 6.10 8.64
C ILE A 57 17.39 6.50 9.96
N ALA A 58 16.93 7.59 10.56
CA ALA A 58 17.39 8.05 11.87
C ALA A 58 16.90 7.11 12.97
N THR A 59 17.82 6.61 13.76
CA THR A 59 17.56 5.70 14.88
C THR A 59 18.08 6.29 16.18
N GLY A 60 17.73 5.70 17.31
CA GLY A 60 18.26 6.10 18.62
C GLY A 60 19.77 5.93 18.78
N ARG A 61 20.46 5.31 17.80
CA ARG A 61 21.91 5.08 17.78
C ARG A 61 22.62 5.78 16.62
N GLY A 62 21.95 6.68 15.92
CA GLY A 62 22.41 7.31 14.68
C GLY A 62 21.69 6.78 13.46
N GLU A 63 22.19 7.06 12.28
CA GLU A 63 21.59 6.63 11.01
C GLU A 63 21.86 5.15 10.72
N THR A 64 20.87 4.45 10.23
CA THR A 64 20.95 3.06 9.76
C THR A 64 20.38 2.97 8.35
N LEU A 65 21.00 2.18 7.47
CA LEU A 65 20.43 1.89 6.17
C LEU A 65 19.12 1.11 6.32
N VAL A 66 18.10 1.48 5.55
CA VAL A 66 16.76 0.88 5.64
C VAL A 66 16.77 -0.64 5.43
N GLU A 67 17.68 -1.15 4.58
CA GLU A 67 17.88 -2.58 4.34
C GLU A 67 18.49 -3.34 5.52
N HIS A 68 19.01 -2.63 6.52
CA HIS A 68 19.56 -3.22 7.74
C HIS A 68 18.59 -3.15 8.93
N LEU A 69 17.45 -2.46 8.78
CA LEU A 69 16.43 -2.40 9.84
C LEU A 69 15.81 -3.78 10.06
N VAL A 70 15.60 -4.09 11.31
CA VAL A 70 14.91 -5.30 11.76
C VAL A 70 13.84 -4.96 12.80
N ALA A 71 12.88 -5.88 13.01
CA ALA A 71 11.94 -5.75 14.10
C ALA A 71 12.69 -5.67 15.45
N GLY A 72 12.30 -4.72 16.29
CA GLY A 72 12.97 -4.40 17.55
C GLY A 72 13.89 -3.18 17.48
N ASP A 73 14.28 -2.71 16.30
CA ASP A 73 15.07 -1.47 16.17
C ASP A 73 14.26 -0.24 16.60
N ARG A 74 14.99 0.76 17.11
CA ARG A 74 14.40 1.98 17.65
C ARG A 74 14.63 3.15 16.70
N VAL A 75 13.55 3.59 16.04
CA VAL A 75 13.56 4.64 15.02
C VAL A 75 13.02 5.95 15.57
N VAL A 76 13.62 7.06 15.15
CA VAL A 76 13.16 8.42 15.49
C VAL A 76 11.89 8.74 14.71
N THR A 77 10.83 9.08 15.42
CA THR A 77 9.56 9.52 14.83
C THR A 77 9.29 10.98 15.18
N ARG A 78 8.50 11.63 14.33
CA ARG A 78 8.22 13.06 14.47
C ARG A 78 7.41 13.40 15.71
N ASP A 79 6.40 12.58 16.02
CA ASP A 79 5.39 12.92 17.03
C ASP A 79 5.56 12.15 18.33
N ASN A 80 6.07 10.93 18.28
CA ASN A 80 6.08 9.99 19.40
C ASN A 80 7.49 9.65 19.90
N GLY A 81 8.49 10.50 19.56
CA GLY A 81 9.89 10.26 19.93
C GLY A 81 10.45 9.00 19.28
N ILE A 82 11.15 8.17 20.02
CA ILE A 82 11.75 6.95 19.50
C ILE A 82 10.79 5.78 19.65
N GLN A 83 10.35 5.21 18.53
CA GLN A 83 9.43 4.08 18.49
C GLN A 83 10.13 2.78 18.04
N THR A 84 9.60 1.64 18.47
CA THR A 84 10.14 0.33 18.12
C THR A 84 9.51 -0.20 16.85
N VAL A 85 10.32 -0.59 15.88
CA VAL A 85 9.86 -1.26 14.65
C VAL A 85 9.24 -2.61 15.02
N ARG A 86 8.02 -2.85 14.56
CA ARG A 86 7.26 -4.07 14.85
C ARG A 86 7.36 -5.09 13.72
N TRP A 87 7.47 -4.62 12.49
CA TRP A 87 7.56 -5.47 11.31
C TRP A 87 8.40 -4.80 10.23
N VAL A 88 9.13 -5.61 9.47
CA VAL A 88 9.90 -5.20 8.29
C VAL A 88 9.58 -6.15 7.15
N GLY A 89 9.28 -5.62 5.98
CA GLY A 89 9.04 -6.39 4.78
C GLY A 89 9.81 -5.86 3.60
N GLN A 90 10.04 -6.73 2.61
CA GLN A 90 10.71 -6.35 1.38
C GLN A 90 10.10 -7.05 0.18
N LYS A 91 10.18 -6.40 -0.99
CA LYS A 91 9.74 -6.94 -2.27
C LYS A 91 10.72 -6.58 -3.37
N LYS A 92 11.29 -7.59 -4.01
CA LYS A 92 12.12 -7.38 -5.21
C LYS A 92 11.23 -7.14 -6.41
N ILE A 93 11.54 -6.08 -7.16
CA ILE A 93 10.89 -5.71 -8.42
C ILE A 93 11.97 -5.73 -9.49
N ASP A 94 11.91 -6.70 -10.39
CA ASP A 94 12.84 -6.80 -11.50
C ASP A 94 12.44 -5.92 -12.70
N TRP A 95 13.30 -5.84 -13.70
CA TRP A 95 13.06 -5.03 -14.89
C TRP A 95 11.82 -5.48 -15.68
N ARG A 96 11.49 -6.79 -15.67
CA ARG A 96 10.31 -7.33 -16.39
C ARG A 96 9.03 -6.82 -15.75
N ILE A 97 8.97 -6.86 -14.41
CA ILE A 97 7.85 -6.32 -13.64
C ILE A 97 7.72 -4.81 -13.90
N MET A 98 8.83 -4.06 -13.89
CA MET A 98 8.80 -2.61 -14.13
C MET A 98 8.40 -2.24 -15.56
N THR A 99 8.82 -3.02 -16.56
CA THR A 99 8.45 -2.81 -17.96
C THR A 99 6.96 -3.01 -18.19
N THR A 100 6.38 -4.05 -17.59
CA THR A 100 4.94 -4.33 -17.68
C THR A 100 4.11 -3.44 -16.74
N ASN A 101 4.72 -2.86 -15.72
CA ASN A 101 4.09 -2.03 -14.71
C ASN A 101 4.85 -0.70 -14.50
N PRO A 102 4.81 0.23 -15.46
CA PRO A 102 5.57 1.50 -15.36
C PRO A 102 5.24 2.33 -14.13
N HIS A 103 4.05 2.14 -13.55
CA HIS A 103 3.62 2.80 -12.32
C HIS A 103 4.36 2.32 -11.05
N LEU A 104 5.22 1.29 -11.18
CA LEU A 104 6.11 0.83 -10.10
C LEU A 104 7.53 1.38 -10.21
N LYS A 105 7.84 2.16 -11.26
CA LYS A 105 9.16 2.78 -11.41
C LYS A 105 9.44 3.73 -10.24
N PRO A 106 10.63 3.67 -9.64
CA PRO A 106 10.96 4.53 -8.51
C PRO A 106 11.00 6.01 -8.92
N ILE A 107 10.72 6.85 -7.96
CA ILE A 107 10.84 8.30 -8.08
C ILE A 107 12.15 8.71 -7.44
N LEU A 108 13.00 9.36 -8.22
CA LEU A 108 14.21 10.02 -7.75
C LEU A 108 13.82 11.42 -7.24
N VAL A 109 14.16 11.69 -6.01
CA VAL A 109 14.09 13.01 -5.36
C VAL A 109 15.53 13.45 -5.15
N ARG A 110 15.98 14.42 -5.93
CA ARG A 110 17.38 14.87 -5.85
C ARG A 110 17.64 15.65 -4.57
N ARG A 111 18.90 15.58 -4.11
CA ARG A 111 19.40 16.42 -3.02
C ARG A 111 18.95 17.88 -3.21
N GLY A 112 18.44 18.49 -2.15
CA GLY A 112 18.01 19.89 -2.12
C GLY A 112 16.70 20.20 -2.86
N SER A 113 16.08 19.21 -3.52
CA SER A 113 14.93 19.46 -4.40
C SER A 113 13.63 19.79 -3.68
N LEU A 114 13.56 19.56 -2.38
CA LEU A 114 12.37 19.87 -1.57
C LEU A 114 12.52 21.18 -0.75
N GLY A 115 13.58 21.95 -1.04
CA GLY A 115 13.90 23.18 -0.30
C GLY A 115 14.80 22.93 0.92
N ASN A 116 15.42 24.00 1.43
CA ASN A 116 16.31 23.97 2.61
C ASN A 116 17.42 22.90 2.53
N ASP A 117 18.00 22.71 1.35
CA ASP A 117 19.00 21.67 1.04
C ASP A 117 18.54 20.23 1.31
N LEU A 118 17.22 19.99 1.36
CA LEU A 118 16.62 18.67 1.61
C LEU A 118 16.09 18.03 0.31
N PRO A 119 16.13 16.68 0.20
CA PRO A 119 16.83 15.76 1.08
C PRO A 119 18.35 15.98 1.08
N GLU A 120 19.05 15.51 2.10
CA GLU A 120 20.51 15.68 2.25
C GLU A 120 21.32 14.97 1.14
N ARG A 121 20.70 13.99 0.50
CA ARG A 121 21.26 13.22 -0.63
C ARG A 121 20.14 12.80 -1.59
N ASP A 122 20.53 12.32 -2.76
CA ASP A 122 19.56 11.75 -3.71
C ASP A 122 18.83 10.57 -3.06
N LEU A 123 17.51 10.65 -3.03
CA LEU A 123 16.62 9.68 -2.40
C LEU A 123 15.73 9.04 -3.46
N MET A 124 15.60 7.71 -3.42
CA MET A 124 14.67 6.99 -4.25
C MET A 124 13.53 6.39 -3.42
N LEU A 125 12.31 6.60 -3.87
CA LEU A 125 11.10 6.14 -3.20
C LEU A 125 10.18 5.44 -4.19
N SER A 126 9.29 4.57 -3.69
CA SER A 126 8.20 4.10 -4.53
C SER A 126 7.27 5.27 -4.88
N PRO A 127 6.54 5.21 -6.01
CA PRO A 127 5.69 6.32 -6.46
C PRO A 127 4.64 6.75 -5.44
N ASN A 128 4.18 5.84 -4.61
CA ASN A 128 3.14 6.10 -3.63
C ASN A 128 3.66 6.38 -2.22
N HIS A 129 4.98 6.31 -2.01
CA HIS A 129 5.59 6.70 -0.73
C HIS A 129 5.37 8.19 -0.49
N ARG A 130 4.91 8.55 0.70
CA ARG A 130 4.55 9.92 1.02
C ARG A 130 5.65 10.59 1.83
N VAL A 131 5.96 11.81 1.45
CA VAL A 131 6.84 12.71 2.21
C VAL A 131 6.00 13.77 2.90
N LEU A 132 6.47 14.21 4.06
CA LEU A 132 5.84 15.29 4.80
C LEU A 132 6.16 16.61 4.12
N VAL A 133 5.16 17.39 3.83
CA VAL A 133 5.27 18.75 3.32
C VAL A 133 4.73 19.70 4.36
N THR A 134 5.50 20.76 4.65
CA THR A 134 5.14 21.82 5.56
C THR A 134 5.53 23.16 4.93
N ASN A 135 4.57 24.01 4.68
CA ASN A 135 4.77 25.37 4.21
C ASN A 135 3.55 26.23 4.57
N GLU A 136 3.64 27.53 4.32
CA GLU A 136 2.52 28.45 4.62
C GLU A 136 1.25 28.09 3.83
N ARG A 137 1.39 27.55 2.61
CA ARG A 137 0.25 27.14 1.79
C ARG A 137 -0.49 25.95 2.34
N THR A 138 0.18 25.01 3.03
CA THR A 138 -0.50 23.85 3.64
C THR A 138 -1.49 24.32 4.71
N ALA A 139 -1.09 25.22 5.57
CA ALA A 139 -1.95 25.80 6.60
C ALA A 139 -3.10 26.61 6.00
N LEU A 140 -2.84 27.41 4.96
CA LEU A 140 -3.85 28.29 4.35
C LEU A 140 -4.89 27.54 3.51
N GLN A 141 -4.47 26.47 2.81
CA GLN A 141 -5.34 25.78 1.84
C GLN A 141 -6.04 24.57 2.43
N PHE A 142 -5.43 23.91 3.41
CA PHE A 142 -5.93 22.64 3.96
C PHE A 142 -6.24 22.69 5.45
N ASP A 143 -6.05 23.85 6.08
CA ASP A 143 -6.20 24.03 7.56
C ASP A 143 -5.31 23.04 8.35
N GLU A 144 -4.21 22.62 7.73
CA GLU A 144 -3.27 21.63 8.26
C GLU A 144 -1.83 22.14 8.08
N PRO A 145 -1.05 22.27 9.17
CA PRO A 145 0.33 22.75 9.07
C PRO A 145 1.25 21.75 8.32
N GLU A 146 0.87 20.49 8.34
CA GLU A 146 1.64 19.37 7.81
C GLU A 146 0.75 18.37 7.09
N VAL A 147 1.15 17.97 5.89
CA VAL A 147 0.43 17.02 5.05
C VAL A 147 1.36 15.98 4.46
N LEU A 148 0.84 14.82 4.10
CA LEU A 148 1.57 13.77 3.39
C LEU A 148 1.26 13.83 1.90
N VAL A 149 2.33 13.94 1.08
CA VAL A 149 2.25 14.01 -0.38
C VAL A 149 3.01 12.85 -1.01
N ALA A 150 2.34 12.08 -1.89
CA ALA A 150 2.99 10.97 -2.58
C ALA A 150 4.09 11.47 -3.53
N ALA A 151 5.24 10.81 -3.56
CA ALA A 151 6.41 11.17 -4.35
C ALA A 151 6.06 11.38 -5.85
N LYS A 152 5.15 10.58 -6.39
CA LYS A 152 4.66 10.74 -7.77
C LYS A 152 3.92 12.07 -8.03
N HIS A 153 3.37 12.70 -7.01
CA HIS A 153 2.67 13.99 -7.10
C HIS A 153 3.62 15.18 -6.99
N LEU A 154 4.88 14.92 -6.59
CA LEU A 154 5.94 15.92 -6.53
C LEU A 154 6.79 15.95 -7.81
N ILE A 155 6.45 15.12 -8.82
CA ILE A 155 7.20 15.09 -10.07
C ILE A 155 7.13 16.47 -10.73
N GLY A 156 8.31 17.08 -10.91
CA GLY A 156 8.47 18.36 -11.56
C GLY A 156 9.92 18.58 -12.03
N GLY A 157 10.08 18.93 -13.28
CA GLY A 157 11.40 19.21 -13.87
C GLY A 157 12.39 18.04 -13.80
N VAL A 158 13.66 18.37 -13.53
CA VAL A 158 14.76 17.41 -13.44
C VAL A 158 15.01 16.92 -12.02
N SER A 159 14.49 17.62 -11.03
CA SER A 159 14.81 17.42 -9.63
C SER A 159 14.03 16.28 -8.99
N VAL A 160 12.74 16.14 -9.34
CA VAL A 160 11.89 15.03 -8.92
C VAL A 160 11.31 14.36 -10.15
N ARG A 161 11.68 13.11 -10.40
CA ARG A 161 11.28 12.41 -11.64
C ARG A 161 11.23 10.89 -11.45
N SER A 162 10.40 10.24 -12.24
CA SER A 162 10.47 8.77 -12.39
C SER A 162 11.75 8.39 -13.13
N ILE A 163 12.37 7.31 -12.72
CA ILE A 163 13.58 6.78 -13.35
C ILE A 163 13.39 5.36 -13.84
N ASP A 164 14.05 5.05 -14.95
CA ASP A 164 14.21 3.67 -15.40
C ASP A 164 15.27 2.97 -14.55
N SER A 165 14.96 1.74 -14.15
CA SER A 165 15.85 0.91 -13.35
C SER A 165 15.80 -0.52 -13.86
N ILE A 166 16.93 -1.21 -13.80
CA ILE A 166 17.01 -2.66 -14.08
C ILE A 166 16.35 -3.52 -13.02
N GLY A 167 15.92 -2.89 -11.92
CA GLY A 167 15.24 -3.48 -10.78
C GLY A 167 15.52 -2.70 -9.51
N THR A 168 14.71 -2.95 -8.48
CA THR A 168 14.93 -2.43 -7.12
C THR A 168 14.35 -3.39 -6.09
N THR A 169 14.75 -3.21 -4.85
CA THR A 169 14.05 -3.81 -3.70
C THR A 169 13.26 -2.71 -3.01
N TYR A 170 11.98 -2.92 -2.85
CA TYR A 170 11.12 -2.06 -2.05
C TYR A 170 11.07 -2.58 -0.63
N LEU A 171 11.36 -1.69 0.34
CA LEU A 171 11.43 -2.01 1.76
C LEU A 171 10.36 -1.23 2.52
N HIS A 172 9.80 -1.86 3.53
CA HIS A 172 8.75 -1.31 4.38
C HIS A 172 9.04 -1.65 5.83
N PHE A 173 8.66 -0.80 6.73
CA PHE A 173 8.64 -1.12 8.16
C PHE A 173 7.44 -0.45 8.84
N MET A 174 6.99 -1.05 9.92
CA MET A 174 5.74 -0.73 10.59
C MET A 174 5.93 -0.64 12.10
N PHE A 175 5.14 0.22 12.73
CA PHE A 175 5.07 0.42 14.16
C PHE A 175 3.68 0.03 14.69
N ASP A 176 3.42 0.24 15.97
CA ASP A 176 2.08 0.04 16.57
C ASP A 176 1.04 1.03 16.02
N ARG A 177 1.49 2.12 15.39
CA ARG A 177 0.68 3.13 14.69
C ARG A 177 1.41 3.65 13.47
N HIS A 178 0.70 4.35 12.58
CA HIS A 178 1.33 5.04 11.46
C HIS A 178 2.20 6.19 11.98
N GLU A 179 3.49 6.16 11.65
CA GLU A 179 4.47 7.15 12.09
C GLU A 179 5.07 7.91 10.91
N VAL A 180 5.52 9.12 11.20
CA VAL A 180 6.39 9.89 10.30
C VAL A 180 7.83 9.77 10.81
N VAL A 181 8.73 9.32 9.96
CA VAL A 181 10.12 8.98 10.30
C VAL A 181 11.11 9.87 9.55
N LEU A 182 12.29 10.09 10.11
CA LEU A 182 13.33 10.89 9.47
C LEU A 182 14.17 9.99 8.55
N SER A 183 14.15 10.30 7.25
CA SER A 183 14.86 9.57 6.20
C SER A 183 15.66 10.52 5.31
N ASP A 184 16.98 10.34 5.21
CA ASP A 184 17.89 11.22 4.46
C ASP A 184 17.63 12.73 4.69
N GLY A 185 17.35 13.12 5.94
CA GLY A 185 17.07 14.49 6.35
C GLY A 185 15.63 14.96 6.16
N ILE A 186 14.76 14.21 5.49
CA ILE A 186 13.35 14.55 5.33
C ILE A 186 12.43 13.67 6.16
N TRP A 187 11.27 14.20 6.50
CA TRP A 187 10.22 13.43 7.15
C TRP A 187 9.38 12.69 6.11
N SER A 188 9.19 11.39 6.27
CA SER A 188 8.40 10.55 5.39
C SER A 188 7.63 9.49 6.15
N GLU A 189 6.65 8.85 5.51
CA GLU A 189 5.77 7.90 6.19
C GLU A 189 6.44 6.54 6.45
N SER A 190 6.07 5.90 7.56
CA SER A 190 6.20 4.45 7.75
C SER A 190 5.12 3.72 6.94
N PHE A 191 5.11 2.39 6.94
CA PHE A 191 4.05 1.65 6.27
C PHE A 191 2.69 1.86 6.95
N HIS A 192 1.67 2.21 6.15
CA HIS A 192 0.26 2.36 6.56
C HIS A 192 -0.58 1.21 5.98
N PRO A 193 -1.11 0.30 6.83
CA PRO A 193 -1.83 -0.91 6.40
C PRO A 193 -3.29 -0.60 6.03
N THR A 194 -3.50 0.00 4.87
CA THR A 194 -4.84 0.19 4.30
C THR A 194 -5.26 -1.03 3.46
N ASP A 195 -6.54 -1.16 3.12
CA ASP A 195 -7.04 -2.20 2.22
C ASP A 195 -6.26 -2.25 0.90
N THR A 196 -5.96 -1.09 0.34
CA THR A 196 -5.24 -0.97 -0.94
C THR A 196 -3.77 -1.34 -0.78
N SER A 197 -3.11 -0.93 0.31
CA SER A 197 -1.70 -1.24 0.55
C SER A 197 -1.49 -2.73 0.86
N LEU A 198 -2.38 -3.34 1.65
CA LEU A 198 -2.32 -4.76 1.99
C LEU A 198 -2.54 -5.67 0.77
N LYS A 199 -3.35 -5.26 -0.22
CA LYS A 199 -3.47 -5.97 -1.50
C LYS A 199 -2.17 -6.01 -2.31
N GLY A 200 -1.23 -5.11 -2.05
CA GLY A 200 0.08 -5.08 -2.70
C GLY A 200 1.06 -6.15 -2.21
N PHE A 201 0.79 -6.78 -1.08
CA PHE A 201 1.60 -7.85 -0.51
C PHE A 201 1.14 -9.24 -0.94
N GLY A 202 2.09 -10.18 -0.96
CA GLY A 202 1.79 -11.60 -1.05
C GLY A 202 1.12 -12.13 0.23
N ASN A 203 0.52 -13.32 0.15
CA ASN A 203 -0.19 -13.90 1.29
C ASN A 203 0.72 -14.08 2.52
N SER A 204 1.98 -14.49 2.34
CA SER A 204 2.94 -14.66 3.46
C SER A 204 3.14 -13.37 4.25
N GLN A 205 3.52 -12.28 3.59
CA GLN A 205 3.76 -11.01 4.27
C GLN A 205 2.49 -10.45 4.94
N ARG A 206 1.34 -10.65 4.30
CA ARG A 206 0.07 -10.23 4.88
C ARG A 206 -0.28 -11.05 6.11
N SER A 207 -0.02 -12.37 6.12
CA SER A 207 -0.21 -13.22 7.29
C SER A 207 0.72 -12.84 8.43
N GLU A 208 1.99 -12.52 8.14
CA GLU A 208 2.94 -12.02 9.15
C GLU A 208 2.43 -10.73 9.81
N ILE A 209 1.89 -9.79 9.01
CA ILE A 209 1.31 -8.55 9.56
C ILE A 209 0.13 -8.88 10.48
N PHE A 210 -0.76 -9.76 10.08
CA PHE A 210 -1.95 -10.11 10.86
C PHE A 210 -1.62 -10.91 12.12
N GLU A 211 -0.55 -11.71 12.10
CA GLU A 211 -0.05 -12.38 13.31
C GLU A 211 0.42 -11.37 14.36
N ILE A 212 1.10 -10.30 13.95
CA ILE A 212 1.58 -9.24 14.84
C ILE A 212 0.46 -8.26 15.22
N PHE A 213 -0.46 -7.98 14.29
CA PHE A 213 -1.55 -7.02 14.41
C PHE A 213 -2.89 -7.66 14.01
N PRO A 214 -3.47 -8.53 14.86
CA PRO A 214 -4.69 -9.27 14.53
C PRO A 214 -5.89 -8.37 14.17
N ASP A 215 -5.98 -7.21 14.78
CA ASP A 215 -7.07 -6.24 14.50
C ASP A 215 -7.10 -5.82 13.02
N LEU A 216 -5.96 -5.84 12.33
CA LEU A 216 -5.86 -5.45 10.92
C LEU A 216 -6.51 -6.45 9.94
N GLU A 217 -6.90 -7.63 10.39
CA GLU A 217 -7.73 -8.55 9.57
C GLU A 217 -9.10 -7.96 9.27
N THR A 218 -9.62 -7.14 10.18
CA THR A 218 -10.94 -6.53 10.05
C THR A 218 -10.87 -5.15 9.39
N ALA A 219 -11.96 -4.73 8.75
CA ALA A 219 -12.05 -3.38 8.18
C ALA A 219 -12.00 -2.31 9.28
N ASP A 220 -12.66 -2.56 10.41
CA ASP A 220 -12.70 -1.64 11.55
C ASP A 220 -11.32 -1.48 12.19
N GLY A 221 -10.57 -2.57 12.34
CA GLY A 221 -9.20 -2.53 12.84
C GLY A 221 -8.28 -1.73 11.92
N ARG A 222 -8.39 -1.90 10.60
CA ARG A 222 -7.64 -1.07 9.64
C ARG A 222 -8.06 0.40 9.70
N ALA A 223 -9.34 0.69 9.88
CA ALA A 223 -9.82 2.06 10.04
C ALA A 223 -9.33 2.71 11.34
N SER A 224 -9.12 1.93 12.40
CA SER A 224 -8.57 2.39 13.68
C SER A 224 -7.08 2.71 13.60
N TYR A 225 -6.34 2.11 12.68
CA TYR A 225 -4.92 2.41 12.41
C TYR A 225 -4.82 3.68 11.56
N ARG A 226 -5.02 4.81 12.21
CA ARG A 226 -5.16 6.12 11.54
C ARG A 226 -3.86 6.58 10.90
N ALA A 227 -4.00 7.31 9.77
CA ALA A 227 -2.87 8.01 9.16
C ALA A 227 -2.31 9.08 10.12
N ALA A 228 -0.98 9.23 10.15
CA ALA A 228 -0.30 10.22 10.99
C ALA A 228 -0.62 11.67 10.57
N ARG A 229 -0.90 11.90 9.29
CA ARG A 229 -1.28 13.19 8.71
C ARG A 229 -2.29 13.01 7.59
N THR A 230 -2.99 14.09 7.28
CA THR A 230 -3.84 14.18 6.08
C THR A 230 -3.02 13.93 4.82
N THR A 231 -3.53 13.06 3.95
CA THR A 231 -2.88 12.71 2.68
C THR A 231 -3.54 13.49 1.55
N LEU A 232 -2.73 14.20 0.77
CA LEU A 232 -3.23 14.96 -0.36
C LEU A 232 -3.43 14.09 -1.61
N THR A 233 -4.51 14.38 -2.32
CA THR A 233 -4.74 13.90 -3.69
C THR A 233 -3.78 14.58 -4.68
N LYS A 234 -3.73 14.10 -5.94
CA LYS A 234 -2.92 14.72 -6.99
C LYS A 234 -3.26 16.20 -7.18
N ASP A 235 -4.55 16.51 -7.28
CA ASP A 235 -5.03 17.87 -7.56
C ASP A 235 -4.73 18.83 -6.40
N GLN A 236 -4.84 18.34 -5.17
CA GLN A 236 -4.45 19.10 -3.98
C GLN A 236 -2.93 19.31 -3.91
N ALA A 237 -2.14 18.28 -4.22
CA ALA A 237 -0.68 18.37 -4.22
C ALA A 237 -0.17 19.36 -5.28
N SER A 238 -0.82 19.45 -6.46
CA SER A 238 -0.45 20.39 -7.51
C SER A 238 -0.58 21.86 -7.09
N GLN A 239 -1.36 22.16 -6.06
CA GLN A 239 -1.50 23.51 -5.52
C GLN A 239 -0.34 23.91 -4.60
N LEU A 240 0.47 22.95 -4.17
CA LEU A 240 1.64 23.19 -3.32
C LEU A 240 2.95 23.32 -4.11
N VAL A 241 2.98 22.80 -5.33
CA VAL A 241 4.17 22.76 -6.21
C VAL A 241 3.98 23.81 -7.30
N ASP A 242 4.55 24.99 -7.10
CA ASP A 242 4.75 26.04 -8.13
C ASP A 242 6.24 26.31 -8.30
#